data_b4210726d505cf91be8c0c6e0a565029
#
_entry.id   b4210726d505cf91be8c0c6e0a565029
#
_cell.length_a   1.000
_cell.length_b   1.000
_cell.length_c   1.000
_cell.angle_alpha   90.00
_cell.angle_beta   90.00
_cell.angle_gamma   90.00
#
_symmetry.space_group_name_H-M   'P 1'
#
loop_
_entity.id
_entity.type
_entity.pdbx_description
1 polymer ?
#
loop_
_entity_poly.entity_id
_entity_poly.type
_entity_poly.pdbx_seq_one_letter_code
_entity_poly.pdbx_strand_id
1 'polypeptide(L)'
;MELNPDVLYRNSHRLASQVSLDFKREIYDRINWKPRIIGIKGPKGVGKSTLLKQQIRAAFPDDSKVLYASLDHIWFNGNSLDDLVEYHYIHGGTHLFLDEVHKYKNWQWGIKNIYDNYPSMNVVFTGSSMLQIDEGNADLSRRATMNIINGMSFREYLAFEGILSWDKVSLDDILSRHMEIATEITNNVHVLDYFDDYLHQGYSPFYK
;
A
#
# COMPACT_ATOMS: atom_id res chain seq x y z
N MET A 1 -5.07 22.40 -22.19
CA MET A 1 -4.49 23.16 -21.06
C MET A 1 -3.70 22.15 -20.25
N GLU A 2 -2.38 22.16 -20.39
CA GLU A 2 -1.51 21.30 -19.60
C GLU A 2 -1.64 21.70 -18.13
N LEU A 3 -2.05 20.75 -17.29
CA LEU A 3 -2.14 20.97 -15.86
C LEU A 3 -0.74 20.87 -15.25
N ASN A 4 -0.31 21.90 -14.51
CA ASN A 4 0.96 21.90 -13.82
C ASN A 4 1.08 20.70 -12.87
N PRO A 5 2.16 19.90 -12.93
CA PRO A 5 2.37 18.77 -12.02
C PRO A 5 2.45 19.16 -10.53
N ASP A 6 2.70 20.42 -10.19
CA ASP A 6 2.76 20.91 -8.80
C ASP A 6 1.50 20.59 -7.98
N VAL A 7 0.35 20.40 -8.64
CA VAL A 7 -0.88 19.97 -7.97
C VAL A 7 -0.70 18.56 -7.38
N LEU A 8 -0.01 17.69 -8.07
CA LEU A 8 0.26 16.32 -7.59
C LEU A 8 1.23 16.34 -6.39
N TYR A 9 2.26 17.19 -6.43
CA TYR A 9 3.22 17.33 -5.31
C TYR A 9 2.54 17.88 -4.05
N ARG A 10 1.73 18.95 -4.17
CA ARG A 10 0.96 19.47 -3.05
C ARG A 10 0.01 18.43 -2.47
N ASN A 11 -0.67 17.67 -3.31
CA ASN A 11 -1.56 16.59 -2.88
C ASN A 11 -0.78 15.45 -2.20
N SER A 12 0.37 15.05 -2.77
CA SER A 12 1.26 14.04 -2.21
C SER A 12 1.65 14.39 -0.78
N HIS A 13 2.22 15.57 -0.59
CA HIS A 13 2.65 16.04 0.73
C HIS A 13 1.48 16.10 1.73
N ARG A 14 0.36 16.70 1.34
CA ARG A 14 -0.83 16.80 2.20
C ARG A 14 -1.37 15.43 2.60
N LEU A 15 -1.50 14.50 1.66
CA LEU A 15 -2.05 13.17 1.91
C LEU A 15 -1.11 12.31 2.75
N ALA A 16 0.19 12.41 2.54
CA ALA A 16 1.17 11.68 3.35
C ALA A 16 1.25 12.22 4.78
N SER A 17 1.20 13.56 4.97
CA SER A 17 1.26 14.15 6.31
C SER A 17 0.01 13.87 7.17
N GLN A 18 -1.14 13.64 6.55
CA GLN A 18 -2.41 13.41 7.25
C GLN A 18 -2.65 11.94 7.65
N VAL A 19 -1.94 10.97 7.04
CA VAL A 19 -2.18 9.56 7.36
C VAL A 19 -1.65 9.23 8.76
N SER A 20 -2.43 8.52 9.59
CA SER A 20 -1.93 8.05 10.89
C SER A 20 -0.90 6.92 10.73
N LEU A 21 0.06 6.87 11.64
CA LEU A 21 1.01 5.77 11.80
C LEU A 21 0.69 4.88 13.01
N ASP A 22 -0.37 5.18 13.76
CA ASP A 22 -0.72 4.48 14.99
C ASP A 22 -1.15 3.03 14.73
N PHE A 23 -1.84 2.81 13.62
CA PHE A 23 -2.15 1.47 13.14
C PHE A 23 -1.56 1.23 11.76
N LYS A 24 -0.81 0.15 11.62
CA LYS A 24 -0.30 -0.35 10.34
C LYS A 24 -0.78 -1.78 10.13
N ARG A 25 -1.14 -2.08 8.88
CA ARG A 25 -1.45 -3.46 8.49
C ARG A 25 -0.21 -4.33 8.66
N GLU A 26 -0.37 -5.56 9.13
CA GLU A 26 0.74 -6.49 9.35
C GLU A 26 1.63 -6.73 8.13
N ILE A 27 1.05 -6.59 6.94
CA ILE A 27 1.80 -6.72 5.69
C ILE A 27 2.87 -5.64 5.55
N TYR A 28 2.70 -4.47 6.18
CA TYR A 28 3.66 -3.37 6.11
C TYR A 28 5.07 -3.82 6.49
N ASP A 29 5.20 -4.59 7.55
CA ASP A 29 6.49 -5.10 8.04
C ASP A 29 7.02 -6.30 7.24
N ARG A 30 6.15 -6.95 6.46
CA ARG A 30 6.53 -8.08 5.60
C ARG A 30 7.02 -7.64 4.22
N ILE A 31 6.66 -6.44 3.78
CA ILE A 31 7.08 -5.93 2.48
C ILE A 31 8.59 -5.63 2.53
N ASN A 32 9.31 -6.24 1.60
CA ASN A 32 10.67 -5.79 1.33
C ASN A 32 10.61 -4.51 0.47
N TRP A 33 10.93 -3.37 1.06
CA TRP A 33 10.89 -2.06 0.40
C TRP A 33 12.13 -1.73 -0.43
N LYS A 34 13.11 -2.65 -0.54
CA LYS A 34 14.37 -2.42 -1.26
C LYS A 34 14.33 -2.59 -2.78
N PRO A 35 13.50 -3.50 -3.36
CA PRO A 35 13.42 -3.65 -4.81
C PRO A 35 13.00 -2.37 -5.50
N ARG A 36 13.55 -2.13 -6.70
CA ARG A 36 13.25 -0.94 -7.51
C ARG A 36 11.77 -0.84 -7.90
N ILE A 37 11.15 -1.97 -8.19
CA ILE A 37 9.73 -2.01 -8.55
C ILE A 37 8.99 -2.93 -7.58
N ILE A 38 8.03 -2.37 -6.85
CA ILE A 38 7.21 -3.10 -5.89
C ILE A 38 5.75 -2.92 -6.26
N GLY A 39 5.06 -4.03 -6.48
CA GLY A 39 3.63 -4.05 -6.71
C GLY A 39 2.86 -4.53 -5.47
N ILE A 40 1.76 -3.87 -5.17
CA ILE A 40 0.85 -4.24 -4.07
C ILE A 40 -0.54 -4.41 -4.65
N LYS A 41 -1.04 -5.64 -4.68
CA LYS A 41 -2.38 -5.96 -5.15
C LYS A 41 -3.29 -6.44 -4.02
N GLY A 42 -4.57 -6.16 -4.14
CA GLY A 42 -5.56 -6.60 -3.17
C GLY A 42 -6.94 -6.01 -3.42
N PRO A 43 -7.99 -6.50 -2.75
CA PRO A 43 -9.35 -6.00 -2.90
C PRO A 43 -9.47 -4.49 -2.67
N LYS A 44 -10.57 -3.90 -3.13
CA LYS A 44 -10.90 -2.51 -2.81
C LYS A 44 -11.16 -2.38 -1.29
N GLY A 45 -10.73 -1.27 -0.70
CA GLY A 45 -11.01 -0.97 0.70
C GLY A 45 -10.05 -1.60 1.73
N VAL A 46 -9.10 -2.45 1.33
CA VAL A 46 -8.18 -3.15 2.27
C VAL A 46 -7.01 -2.29 2.78
N GLY A 47 -6.94 -1.02 2.39
CA GLY A 47 -5.93 -0.09 2.91
C GLY A 47 -4.67 0.07 2.04
N LYS A 48 -4.69 -0.29 0.73
CA LYS A 48 -3.52 -0.14 -0.18
C LYS A 48 -2.99 1.30 -0.23
N SER A 49 -3.87 2.26 -0.51
CA SER A 49 -3.52 3.69 -0.60
C SER A 49 -2.99 4.24 0.73
N THR A 50 -3.56 3.78 1.84
CA THR A 50 -3.10 4.13 3.19
C THR A 50 -1.70 3.60 3.44
N LEU A 51 -1.44 2.36 3.07
CA LEU A 51 -0.13 1.71 3.21
C LEU A 51 0.96 2.45 2.43
N LEU A 52 0.69 2.91 1.19
CA LEU A 52 1.63 3.74 0.43
C LEU A 52 1.96 5.04 1.16
N LYS A 53 0.93 5.75 1.63
CA LYS A 53 1.08 7.03 2.34
C LYS A 53 1.81 6.85 3.68
N GLN A 54 1.55 5.75 4.39
CA GLN A 54 2.27 5.40 5.61
C GLN A 54 3.75 5.15 5.34
N GLN A 55 4.09 4.46 4.25
CA GLN A 55 5.48 4.25 3.85
C GLN A 55 6.17 5.58 3.52
N ILE A 56 5.52 6.46 2.79
CA ILE A 56 6.07 7.79 2.49
C ILE A 56 6.32 8.56 3.79
N ARG A 57 5.31 8.66 4.66
CA ARG A 57 5.43 9.40 5.92
C ARG A 57 6.51 8.85 6.84
N ALA A 58 6.66 7.52 6.89
CA ALA A 58 7.62 6.86 7.78
C ALA A 58 9.06 6.90 7.26
N ALA A 59 9.25 6.72 5.95
CA ALA A 59 10.58 6.57 5.36
C ALA A 59 11.11 7.87 4.73
N PHE A 60 10.22 8.81 4.36
CA PHE A 60 10.55 10.02 3.61
C PHE A 60 9.79 11.24 4.15
N PRO A 61 9.90 11.59 5.43
CA PRO A 61 9.02 12.60 6.06
C PRO A 61 9.16 14.01 5.45
N ASP A 62 10.33 14.36 4.91
CA ASP A 62 10.63 15.70 4.36
C ASP A 62 11.30 15.64 2.99
N ASP A 63 11.11 14.53 2.24
CA ASP A 63 11.84 14.32 1.00
C ASP A 63 11.03 14.79 -0.22
N SER A 64 11.44 15.91 -0.82
CA SER A 64 10.90 16.41 -2.09
C SER A 64 11.16 15.48 -3.29
N LYS A 65 12.03 14.47 -3.13
CA LYS A 65 12.35 13.47 -4.15
C LYS A 65 11.36 12.32 -4.22
N VAL A 66 10.28 12.39 -3.43
CA VAL A 66 9.23 11.37 -3.38
C VAL A 66 7.91 11.96 -3.83
N LEU A 67 7.21 11.26 -4.71
CA LEU A 67 5.90 11.66 -5.19
C LEU A 67 4.88 10.52 -5.06
N TYR A 68 3.74 10.81 -4.44
CA TYR A 68 2.54 9.98 -4.51
C TYR A 68 1.58 10.55 -5.55
N ALA A 69 1.14 9.71 -6.47
CA ALA A 69 0.14 10.07 -7.47
C ALA A 69 -0.87 8.92 -7.66
N SER A 70 -2.16 9.23 -7.57
CA SER A 70 -3.20 8.29 -7.99
C SER A 70 -3.42 8.43 -9.49
N LEU A 71 -3.38 7.31 -10.25
CA LEU A 71 -3.52 7.34 -11.70
C LEU A 71 -4.98 7.50 -12.17
N ASP A 72 -5.94 7.59 -11.25
CA ASP A 72 -7.31 8.03 -11.55
C ASP A 72 -7.51 9.56 -11.36
N HIS A 73 -6.45 10.28 -10.99
CA HIS A 73 -6.53 11.73 -10.83
C HIS A 73 -6.78 12.44 -12.17
N ILE A 74 -7.62 13.47 -12.17
CA ILE A 74 -8.01 14.23 -13.36
C ILE A 74 -6.83 14.78 -14.17
N TRP A 75 -5.68 14.96 -13.54
CA TRP A 75 -4.44 15.39 -14.19
C TRP A 75 -4.07 14.48 -15.37
N PHE A 76 -4.28 13.17 -15.23
CA PHE A 76 -3.98 12.17 -16.26
C PHE A 76 -4.98 12.15 -17.44
N ASN A 77 -6.04 12.94 -17.41
CA ASN A 77 -6.94 13.08 -18.58
C ASN A 77 -6.30 13.87 -19.72
N GLY A 78 -5.29 14.67 -19.46
CA GLY A 78 -4.61 15.50 -20.47
C GLY A 78 -3.09 15.40 -20.45
N ASN A 79 -2.51 14.61 -19.53
CA ASN A 79 -1.07 14.45 -19.39
C ASN A 79 -0.74 12.96 -19.27
N SER A 80 0.44 12.57 -19.71
CA SER A 80 0.87 11.18 -19.66
C SER A 80 1.62 10.85 -18.36
N LEU A 81 1.73 9.55 -18.07
CA LEU A 81 2.61 9.08 -17.00
C LEU A 81 4.08 9.38 -17.32
N ASP A 82 4.47 9.29 -18.58
CA ASP A 82 5.84 9.57 -19.02
C ASP A 82 6.21 11.04 -18.78
N ASP A 83 5.30 12.00 -19.03
CA ASP A 83 5.52 13.42 -18.72
C ASP A 83 5.74 13.66 -17.22
N LEU A 84 4.96 12.97 -16.38
CA LEU A 84 5.13 13.06 -14.92
C LEU A 84 6.48 12.48 -14.48
N VAL A 85 6.85 11.34 -15.02
CA VAL A 85 8.11 10.66 -14.68
C VAL A 85 9.31 11.49 -15.09
N GLU A 86 9.31 12.03 -16.33
CA GLU A 86 10.37 12.90 -16.81
C GLU A 86 10.48 14.16 -15.95
N TYR A 87 9.35 14.82 -15.69
CA TYR A 87 9.32 15.99 -14.80
C TYR A 87 9.90 15.67 -13.42
N HIS A 88 9.48 14.56 -12.81
CA HIS A 88 9.97 14.13 -11.50
C HIS A 88 11.48 13.86 -11.53
N TYR A 89 11.96 13.17 -12.56
CA TYR A 89 13.35 12.80 -12.72
C TYR A 89 14.28 14.02 -12.90
N ILE A 90 13.94 14.96 -13.77
CA ILE A 90 14.76 16.16 -14.02
C ILE A 90 14.83 17.10 -12.82
N HIS A 91 13.82 17.03 -11.91
CA HIS A 91 13.81 17.76 -10.65
C HIS A 91 14.45 16.97 -9.49
N GLY A 92 15.16 15.87 -9.77
CA GLY A 92 15.89 15.09 -8.79
C GLY A 92 15.05 14.08 -8.03
N GLY A 93 13.83 13.78 -8.51
CA GLY A 93 12.96 12.76 -7.94
C GLY A 93 13.56 11.36 -8.04
N THR A 94 13.34 10.55 -7.00
CA THR A 94 13.92 9.19 -6.88
C THR A 94 12.89 8.12 -6.61
N HIS A 95 11.71 8.46 -6.07
CA HIS A 95 10.67 7.51 -5.69
C HIS A 95 9.30 7.96 -6.18
N LEU A 96 8.61 7.04 -6.85
CA LEU A 96 7.22 7.21 -7.29
C LEU A 96 6.32 6.19 -6.59
N PHE A 97 5.29 6.68 -5.94
CA PHE A 97 4.22 5.87 -5.35
C PHE A 97 2.96 6.06 -6.19
N LEU A 98 2.69 5.11 -7.08
CA LEU A 98 1.60 5.15 -8.06
C LEU A 98 0.40 4.34 -7.56
N ASP A 99 -0.68 5.02 -7.23
CA ASP A 99 -1.90 4.37 -6.73
C ASP A 99 -2.90 4.11 -7.87
N GLU A 100 -3.69 3.02 -7.74
CA GLU A 100 -4.76 2.65 -8.66
C GLU A 100 -4.30 2.54 -10.13
N VAL A 101 -3.10 1.95 -10.38
CA VAL A 101 -2.49 1.92 -11.73
C VAL A 101 -3.41 1.35 -12.81
N HIS A 102 -4.32 0.44 -12.46
CA HIS A 102 -5.26 -0.16 -13.40
C HIS A 102 -6.28 0.84 -14.01
N LYS A 103 -6.37 2.05 -13.46
CA LYS A 103 -7.16 3.14 -14.04
C LYS A 103 -6.48 3.83 -15.21
N TYR A 104 -5.16 3.66 -15.34
CA TYR A 104 -4.39 4.24 -16.43
C TYR A 104 -4.20 3.22 -17.57
N LYS A 105 -4.54 3.61 -18.79
CA LYS A 105 -4.41 2.74 -19.96
C LYS A 105 -2.94 2.41 -20.21
N ASN A 106 -2.64 1.14 -20.46
CA ASN A 106 -1.28 0.66 -20.74
C ASN A 106 -0.27 0.92 -19.59
N TRP A 107 -0.73 0.95 -18.34
CA TRP A 107 0.09 1.19 -17.16
C TRP A 107 1.32 0.25 -17.07
N GLN A 108 1.20 -1.00 -17.53
CA GLN A 108 2.31 -1.96 -17.52
C GLN A 108 3.49 -1.46 -18.37
N TRP A 109 3.18 -0.88 -19.54
CA TRP A 109 4.18 -0.28 -20.41
C TRP A 109 4.83 0.94 -19.76
N GLY A 110 4.05 1.77 -19.09
CA GLY A 110 4.55 2.91 -18.34
C GLY A 110 5.55 2.49 -17.27
N ILE A 111 5.20 1.50 -16.43
CA ILE A 111 6.11 1.00 -15.38
C ILE A 111 7.36 0.33 -15.98
N LYS A 112 7.19 -0.44 -17.06
CA LYS A 112 8.33 -1.00 -17.79
C LYS A 112 9.25 0.09 -18.32
N ASN A 113 8.71 1.13 -18.93
CA ASN A 113 9.45 2.28 -19.45
C ASN A 113 10.25 2.97 -18.34
N ILE A 114 9.66 3.16 -17.17
CA ILE A 114 10.37 3.71 -16.01
C ILE A 114 11.55 2.81 -15.62
N TYR A 115 11.33 1.51 -15.56
CA TYR A 115 12.40 0.56 -15.22
C TYR A 115 13.56 0.60 -16.21
N ASP A 116 13.26 0.64 -17.51
CA ASP A 116 14.27 0.52 -18.55
C ASP A 116 15.02 1.86 -18.77
N ASN A 117 14.35 3.02 -18.68
CA ASN A 117 14.91 4.32 -19.02
C ASN A 117 15.41 5.16 -17.82
N TYR A 118 14.92 4.87 -16.58
CA TYR A 118 15.27 5.65 -15.39
C TYR A 118 15.87 4.73 -14.28
N PRO A 119 17.14 4.32 -14.41
CA PRO A 119 17.75 3.31 -13.52
C PRO A 119 17.77 3.69 -12.04
N SER A 120 17.78 4.98 -11.70
CA SER A 120 17.75 5.48 -10.32
C SER A 120 16.35 5.65 -9.75
N MET A 121 15.29 5.46 -10.56
CA MET A 121 13.91 5.61 -10.12
C MET A 121 13.41 4.34 -9.45
N ASN A 122 12.82 4.48 -8.27
CA ASN A 122 12.13 3.43 -7.56
C ASN A 122 10.62 3.63 -7.68
N VAL A 123 9.87 2.57 -7.92
CA VAL A 123 8.42 2.65 -8.10
C VAL A 123 7.72 1.67 -7.17
N VAL A 124 6.80 2.17 -6.38
CA VAL A 124 5.83 1.35 -5.66
C VAL A 124 4.46 1.61 -6.27
N PHE A 125 3.77 0.57 -6.70
CA PHE A 125 2.45 0.75 -7.30
C PHE A 125 1.38 -0.14 -6.67
N THR A 126 0.13 0.34 -6.71
CA THR A 126 -1.02 -0.46 -6.25
C THR A 126 -2.02 -0.69 -7.37
N GLY A 127 -2.77 -1.76 -7.19
CA GLY A 127 -3.90 -2.03 -8.07
C GLY A 127 -4.90 -3.02 -7.45
N SER A 128 -6.02 -3.25 -8.15
CA SER A 128 -7.02 -4.20 -7.71
C SER A 128 -6.49 -5.64 -7.69
N SER A 129 -7.19 -6.55 -6.99
CA SER A 129 -6.87 -7.99 -6.99
C SER A 129 -6.96 -8.63 -8.38
N MET A 130 -7.72 -8.02 -9.29
CA MET A 130 -7.87 -8.44 -10.69
C MET A 130 -6.76 -7.91 -11.60
N LEU A 131 -5.70 -7.33 -11.05
CA LEU A 131 -4.52 -6.96 -11.83
C LEU A 131 -3.90 -8.22 -12.45
N GLN A 132 -4.21 -8.41 -13.72
CA GLN A 132 -3.59 -9.43 -14.56
C GLN A 132 -2.17 -8.96 -14.92
N ILE A 133 -1.23 -9.16 -14.01
CA ILE A 133 0.20 -9.00 -14.33
C ILE A 133 0.67 -10.24 -15.10
N ASP A 134 -0.07 -11.36 -14.97
CA ASP A 134 0.35 -12.66 -15.45
C ASP A 134 -0.05 -12.95 -16.92
N GLU A 135 -1.01 -12.24 -17.52
CA GLU A 135 -1.59 -12.65 -18.82
C GLU A 135 -1.15 -11.86 -20.04
N GLY A 136 -0.20 -10.93 -19.96
CA GLY A 136 0.18 -10.17 -21.15
C GLY A 136 1.58 -9.60 -21.18
N ASN A 137 2.28 -9.56 -20.07
CA ASN A 137 3.61 -9.01 -19.99
C ASN A 137 4.52 -9.83 -19.05
N ALA A 138 5.03 -10.95 -19.55
CA ALA A 138 6.10 -11.73 -18.91
C ALA A 138 7.30 -10.84 -18.50
N ASP A 139 7.40 -9.66 -19.07
CA ASP A 139 8.44 -8.68 -18.84
C ASP A 139 8.31 -7.93 -17.50
N LEU A 140 7.10 -7.56 -17.08
CA LEU A 140 6.90 -6.85 -15.81
C LEU A 140 6.97 -7.80 -14.61
N SER A 141 6.52 -9.06 -14.78
CA SER A 141 6.57 -10.08 -13.73
C SER A 141 8.00 -10.41 -13.27
N ARG A 142 8.99 -10.21 -14.15
CA ARG A 142 10.41 -10.42 -13.83
C ARG A 142 11.07 -9.21 -13.18
N ARG A 143 10.44 -8.02 -13.27
CA ARG A 143 10.99 -6.74 -12.80
C ARG A 143 10.39 -6.28 -11.49
N ALA A 144 9.17 -6.67 -11.18
CA ALA A 144 8.41 -6.24 -10.01
C ALA A 144 8.32 -7.32 -8.94
N THR A 145 8.57 -6.95 -7.70
CA THR A 145 8.26 -7.79 -6.54
C THR A 145 6.81 -7.56 -6.13
N MET A 146 5.98 -8.59 -6.27
CA MET A 146 4.55 -8.49 -5.99
C MET A 146 4.21 -8.89 -4.56
N ASN A 147 3.40 -8.08 -3.90
CA ASN A 147 2.84 -8.32 -2.58
C ASN A 147 1.31 -8.34 -2.65
N ILE A 148 0.69 -9.24 -1.89
CA ILE A 148 -0.77 -9.36 -1.83
C ILE A 148 -1.23 -8.89 -0.45
N ILE A 149 -2.09 -7.87 -0.43
CA ILE A 149 -2.79 -7.45 0.79
C ILE A 149 -4.22 -8.00 0.76
N ASN A 150 -4.53 -8.80 1.75
CA ASN A 150 -5.88 -9.33 1.99
C ASN A 150 -6.66 -8.39 2.92
N GLY A 151 -7.90 -8.71 3.23
CA GLY A 151 -8.64 -8.07 4.29
C GLY A 151 -7.96 -8.20 5.66
N MET A 152 -8.44 -7.46 6.64
CA MET A 152 -7.91 -7.56 8.00
C MET A 152 -8.16 -8.96 8.59
N SER A 153 -7.18 -9.49 9.29
CA SER A 153 -7.41 -10.60 10.22
C SER A 153 -8.23 -10.10 11.42
N PHE A 154 -8.88 -11.01 12.15
CA PHE A 154 -9.59 -10.63 13.37
C PHE A 154 -8.67 -9.94 14.40
N ARG A 155 -7.43 -10.37 14.51
CA ARG A 155 -6.43 -9.71 15.35
C ARG A 155 -6.12 -8.28 14.87
N GLU A 156 -5.95 -8.06 13.56
CA GLU A 156 -5.78 -6.70 13.02
C GLU A 156 -7.01 -5.84 13.25
N TYR A 157 -8.21 -6.42 13.16
CA TYR A 157 -9.47 -5.73 13.45
C TYR A 157 -9.53 -5.27 14.89
N LEU A 158 -9.24 -6.14 15.86
CA LEU A 158 -9.22 -5.76 17.28
C LEU A 158 -8.21 -4.65 17.58
N ALA A 159 -7.03 -4.71 16.96
CA ALA A 159 -6.03 -3.65 17.09
C ALA A 159 -6.47 -2.34 16.41
N PHE A 160 -7.11 -2.42 15.25
CA PHE A 160 -7.64 -1.27 14.53
C PHE A 160 -8.78 -0.56 15.29
N GLU A 161 -9.62 -1.33 15.99
CA GLU A 161 -10.67 -0.81 16.88
C GLU A 161 -10.13 -0.28 18.21
N GLY A 162 -8.84 -0.52 18.52
CA GLY A 162 -8.25 -0.15 19.81
C GLY A 162 -8.73 -1.04 20.98
N ILE A 163 -9.31 -2.20 20.67
CA ILE A 163 -9.86 -3.14 21.65
C ILE A 163 -8.73 -3.96 22.28
N LEU A 164 -7.89 -4.56 21.44
CA LEU A 164 -6.80 -5.41 21.86
C LEU A 164 -5.66 -5.36 20.83
N SER A 165 -4.46 -5.05 21.29
CA SER A 165 -3.24 -5.23 20.50
C SER A 165 -2.47 -6.44 21.03
N TRP A 166 -2.21 -7.41 20.17
CA TRP A 166 -1.54 -8.66 20.54
C TRP A 166 -0.51 -9.05 19.51
N ASP A 167 0.67 -9.42 19.97
CA ASP A 167 1.74 -9.86 19.09
C ASP A 167 1.43 -11.20 18.43
N LYS A 168 2.13 -11.47 17.33
CA LYS A 168 2.04 -12.77 16.66
C LYS A 168 2.59 -13.86 17.55
N VAL A 169 1.82 -14.92 17.69
CA VAL A 169 2.23 -16.12 18.41
C VAL A 169 2.79 -17.12 17.40
N SER A 170 3.90 -17.74 17.71
CA SER A 170 4.48 -18.80 16.87
C SER A 170 3.64 -20.08 16.90
N LEU A 171 3.78 -20.92 15.90
CA LEU A 171 3.11 -22.22 15.90
C LEU A 171 3.54 -23.08 17.10
N ASP A 172 4.82 -23.05 17.44
CA ASP A 172 5.36 -23.80 18.59
C ASP A 172 4.76 -23.31 19.93
N ASP A 173 4.59 -22.01 20.09
CA ASP A 173 3.91 -21.45 21.26
C ASP A 173 2.44 -21.86 21.31
N ILE A 174 1.74 -21.83 20.17
CA ILE A 174 0.34 -22.29 20.11
C ILE A 174 0.25 -23.78 20.49
N LEU A 175 1.13 -24.61 19.99
CA LEU A 175 1.12 -26.04 20.27
C LEU A 175 1.45 -26.37 21.74
N SER A 176 2.37 -25.61 22.36
CA SER A 176 2.85 -25.87 23.70
C SER A 176 2.12 -25.13 24.81
N ARG A 177 1.57 -23.92 24.53
CA ARG A 177 1.05 -22.97 25.53
C ARG A 177 -0.31 -22.38 25.19
N HIS A 178 -1.10 -22.98 24.29
CA HIS A 178 -2.36 -22.41 23.81
C HIS A 178 -3.36 -22.07 24.95
N MET A 179 -3.44 -22.90 26.00
CA MET A 179 -4.33 -22.65 27.13
C MET A 179 -3.92 -21.43 27.95
N GLU A 180 -2.63 -21.24 28.15
CA GLU A 180 -2.09 -20.07 28.86
C GLU A 180 -2.36 -18.79 28.05
N ILE A 181 -2.03 -18.80 26.74
CA ILE A 181 -2.26 -17.70 25.83
C ILE A 181 -3.75 -17.35 25.74
N ALA A 182 -4.62 -18.35 25.61
CA ALA A 182 -6.05 -18.14 25.56
C ALA A 182 -6.58 -17.52 26.87
N THR A 183 -6.11 -17.98 28.01
CA THR A 183 -6.48 -17.44 29.32
C THR A 183 -6.02 -15.99 29.46
N GLU A 184 -4.82 -15.67 29.06
CA GLU A 184 -4.28 -14.31 29.11
C GLU A 184 -5.11 -13.35 28.24
N ILE A 185 -5.45 -13.75 27.01
CA ILE A 185 -6.28 -12.96 26.11
C ILE A 185 -7.69 -12.76 26.69
N THR A 186 -8.34 -13.84 27.13
CA THR A 186 -9.73 -13.79 27.58
C THR A 186 -9.91 -13.10 28.93
N ASN A 187 -8.89 -13.05 29.77
CA ASN A 187 -8.91 -12.26 31.00
C ASN A 187 -8.93 -10.74 30.73
N ASN A 188 -8.41 -10.32 29.59
CA ASN A 188 -8.36 -8.90 29.22
C ASN A 188 -9.58 -8.48 28.39
N VAL A 189 -10.04 -9.34 27.47
CA VAL A 189 -11.12 -9.01 26.52
C VAL A 189 -11.93 -10.27 26.19
N HIS A 190 -13.25 -10.14 26.23
CA HIS A 190 -14.17 -11.16 25.70
C HIS A 190 -14.19 -11.06 24.15
N VAL A 191 -13.13 -11.56 23.51
CA VAL A 191 -12.90 -11.37 22.07
C VAL A 191 -14.05 -11.83 21.18
N LEU A 192 -14.83 -12.82 21.62
CA LEU A 192 -15.98 -13.34 20.86
C LEU A 192 -17.14 -12.34 20.75
N ASP A 193 -17.25 -11.38 21.67
CA ASP A 193 -18.27 -10.33 21.61
C ASP A 193 -18.09 -9.42 20.41
N TYR A 194 -16.86 -9.34 19.87
CA TYR A 194 -16.50 -8.53 18.70
C TYR A 194 -16.44 -9.35 17.40
N PHE A 195 -16.59 -10.66 17.48
CA PHE A 195 -16.39 -11.52 16.32
C PHE A 195 -17.53 -11.38 15.29
N ASP A 196 -18.76 -11.17 15.78
CA ASP A 196 -19.91 -10.93 14.90
C ASP A 196 -19.76 -9.62 14.12
N ASP A 197 -19.34 -8.55 14.77
CA ASP A 197 -19.04 -7.27 14.13
C ASP A 197 -17.91 -7.40 13.08
N TYR A 198 -16.86 -8.17 13.43
CA TYR A 198 -15.80 -8.47 12.47
C TYR A 198 -16.32 -9.20 11.23
N LEU A 199 -17.18 -10.19 11.38
CA LEU A 199 -17.75 -10.94 10.27
C LEU A 199 -18.61 -10.05 9.34
N HIS A 200 -19.30 -9.06 9.91
CA HIS A 200 -20.16 -8.17 9.15
C HIS A 200 -19.39 -7.05 8.43
N GLN A 201 -18.37 -6.48 9.05
CA GLN A 201 -17.70 -5.28 8.54
C GLN A 201 -16.17 -5.28 8.71
N GLY A 202 -15.60 -6.08 9.59
CA GLY A 202 -14.20 -5.99 9.99
C GLY A 202 -13.16 -6.43 8.96
N TYR A 203 -13.58 -7.02 7.83
CA TYR A 203 -12.67 -7.45 6.78
C TYR A 203 -11.97 -6.28 6.08
N SER A 204 -12.63 -5.15 5.94
CA SER A 204 -12.11 -3.99 5.23
C SER A 204 -12.06 -2.76 6.12
N PRO A 205 -10.90 -2.11 6.35
CA PRO A 205 -10.80 -0.89 7.16
C PRO A 205 -11.59 0.31 6.59
N PHE A 206 -12.14 0.19 5.41
CA PHE A 206 -12.91 1.25 4.73
C PHE A 206 -14.30 1.51 5.35
N TYR A 207 -14.77 0.69 6.29
CA TYR A 207 -16.07 0.90 6.93
C TYR A 207 -16.09 2.09 7.93
N LYS A 208 -14.94 2.59 8.31
CA LYS A 208 -14.77 3.81 9.15
C LYS A 208 -14.63 5.08 8.33
#